data_892fc02e90c0123c6232ef75d75d79bf
#
_entry.id   892fc02e90c0123c6232ef75d75d79bf
#
_cell.length_a   1.000
_cell.length_b   1.000
_cell.length_c   1.000
_cell.angle_alpha   90.00
_cell.angle_beta   90.00
_cell.angle_gamma   90.00
#
_symmetry.space_group_name_H-M   'P 1'
#
loop_
_entity.id
_entity.type
_entity.pdbx_description
1 polymer ?
#
loop_
_entity_poly.entity_id
_entity_poly.type
_entity_poly.pdbx_seq_one_letter_code
_entity_poly.pdbx_strand_id
1 'polypeptide(L)'
;QVERDMSEPGVNDLRDLARALDVSISSLFGSGPAPADEAGYVVRKDSRRPIGSREAGLVEELLSPDLTDDFEMLHSTFEPGAKLYPAVSRPTQEVGYILSGQLKLWIGDADYLLAPGDSFRIKGDFFRWENPTHKPCQVIWVIAPPVY
;
A
#
# COMPACT_ATOMS: atom_id res chain seq x y z
N GLN A 1 -5.20 14.47 -14.62
CA GLN A 1 -5.38 14.64 -15.90
C GLN A 1 -5.15 13.46 -16.72
N VAL A 2 -6.20 12.96 -17.27
CA VAL A 2 -6.15 11.69 -17.91
C VAL A 2 -5.45 11.72 -19.20
N GLU A 3 -5.42 12.87 -19.81
CA GLU A 3 -4.88 12.92 -21.08
C GLU A 3 -3.46 12.95 -21.12
N ARG A 4 -2.72 13.09 -20.13
CA ARG A 4 -1.48 13.21 -20.27
C ARG A 4 -0.98 12.11 -20.86
N ASP A 5 -0.72 11.92 -21.74
CA ASP A 5 -0.17 10.99 -22.44
C ASP A 5 -0.62 9.79 -22.27
N MET A 6 -1.32 9.68 -22.02
CA MET A 6 -1.62 8.74 -21.98
C MET A 6 -2.21 7.74 -21.98
N SER A 7 -2.12 7.33 -21.82
CA SER A 7 -2.44 6.09 -21.94
C SER A 7 -3.42 5.70 -20.96
N GLU A 8 -3.16 5.24 -19.86
CA GLU A 8 -4.11 4.80 -18.91
C GLU A 8 -4.25 5.74 -17.76
N PRO A 9 -5.43 5.92 -17.16
CA PRO A 9 -5.55 6.74 -15.97
C PRO A 9 -4.82 6.09 -14.82
N GLY A 10 -4.15 6.88 -14.03
CA GLY A 10 -3.54 6.39 -12.81
C GLY A 10 -4.57 6.27 -11.71
N VAL A 11 -4.12 5.80 -10.54
CA VAL A 11 -5.01 5.62 -9.41
C VAL A 11 -5.61 6.94 -8.95
N ASN A 12 -4.84 8.02 -9.02
CA ASN A 12 -5.37 9.34 -8.65
C ASN A 12 -6.45 9.81 -9.61
N ASP A 13 -6.34 9.48 -10.89
CA ASP A 13 -7.37 9.82 -11.85
C ASP A 13 -8.64 9.04 -11.57
N LEU A 14 -8.51 7.77 -11.20
CA LEU A 14 -9.66 6.96 -10.83
C LEU A 14 -10.31 7.46 -9.56
N ARG A 15 -9.50 7.97 -8.63
CA ARG A 15 -10.03 8.54 -7.41
C ARG A 15 -10.86 9.77 -7.68
N ASP A 16 -10.38 10.64 -8.55
CA ASP A 16 -11.12 11.83 -8.94
C ASP A 16 -12.40 11.48 -9.66
N LEU A 17 -12.35 10.47 -10.52
CA LEU A 17 -13.53 10.03 -11.23
C LEU A 17 -14.55 9.44 -10.25
N ALA A 18 -14.12 8.67 -9.27
CA ALA A 18 -15.02 8.11 -8.30
C ALA A 18 -15.72 9.20 -7.50
N ARG A 19 -15.01 10.26 -7.14
CA ARG A 19 -15.63 11.39 -6.44
C ARG A 19 -16.67 12.07 -7.31
N ALA A 20 -16.34 12.29 -8.58
CA ALA A 20 -17.27 12.96 -9.49
C ALA A 20 -18.53 12.14 -9.69
N LEU A 21 -18.41 10.83 -9.65
CA LEU A 21 -19.55 9.94 -9.86
C LEU A 21 -20.19 9.50 -8.54
N ASP A 22 -19.62 9.93 -7.41
CA ASP A 22 -20.13 9.57 -6.09
C ASP A 22 -20.20 8.05 -5.91
N VAL A 23 -19.13 7.36 -6.29
CA VAL A 23 -19.03 5.91 -6.14
C VAL A 23 -17.71 5.56 -5.52
N SER A 24 -17.63 4.37 -4.94
CA SER A 24 -16.39 3.85 -4.38
C SER A 24 -15.42 3.54 -5.51
N ILE A 25 -14.15 3.86 -5.31
CA ILE A 25 -13.15 3.56 -6.31
C ILE A 25 -12.98 2.05 -6.47
N SER A 26 -13.26 1.27 -5.44
CA SER A 26 -13.15 -0.17 -5.56
C SER A 26 -14.16 -0.74 -6.55
N SER A 27 -15.29 -0.08 -6.78
CA SER A 27 -16.22 -0.54 -7.80
C SER A 27 -15.73 -0.27 -9.20
N LEU A 28 -14.79 0.67 -9.37
CA LEU A 28 -14.22 0.94 -10.68
C LEU A 28 -13.19 -0.10 -11.10
N PHE A 29 -12.61 -0.81 -10.17
CA PHE A 29 -11.66 -1.87 -10.49
C PHE A 29 -12.36 -3.18 -10.84
N GLY A 30 -13.63 -3.29 -10.57
CA GLY A 30 -14.40 -4.43 -11.08
C GLY A 30 -14.03 -5.78 -10.55
N SER A 31 -13.53 -5.88 -9.34
CA SER A 31 -13.09 -7.17 -8.87
C SER A 31 -14.21 -7.96 -8.23
N GLY A 32 -15.37 -7.81 -8.68
CA GLY A 32 -16.51 -8.52 -8.17
C GLY A 32 -17.32 -7.63 -7.26
N PRO A 33 -18.61 -7.86 -7.25
CA PRO A 33 -19.51 -7.00 -6.48
C PRO A 33 -19.38 -7.27 -5.00
N ALA A 34 -19.29 -6.23 -4.21
CA ALA A 34 -19.46 -6.33 -2.78
C ALA A 34 -20.96 -6.25 -2.49
N PRO A 35 -21.44 -6.85 -1.40
CA PRO A 35 -22.82 -6.63 -0.97
C PRO A 35 -23.08 -5.13 -0.83
N ALA A 36 -24.29 -4.71 -1.18
CA ALA A 36 -24.60 -3.28 -1.22
C ALA A 36 -24.34 -2.58 0.11
N ASP A 37 -24.59 -3.25 1.23
CA ASP A 37 -24.37 -2.66 2.53
C ASP A 37 -22.90 -2.65 2.94
N GLU A 38 -22.03 -3.31 2.21
CA GLU A 38 -20.59 -3.33 2.51
C GLU A 38 -19.79 -2.43 1.57
N ALA A 39 -20.33 -2.10 0.43
CA ALA A 39 -19.57 -1.34 -0.57
C ALA A 39 -19.09 -0.01 -0.01
N GLY A 40 -17.79 0.23 -0.10
CA GLY A 40 -17.19 1.44 0.44
C GLY A 40 -16.95 1.44 1.93
N TYR A 41 -17.34 0.38 2.62
CA TYR A 41 -17.20 0.32 4.08
C TYR A 41 -16.44 -0.92 4.55
N VAL A 42 -16.60 -2.05 3.86
CA VAL A 42 -16.00 -3.31 4.32
C VAL A 42 -15.36 -4.02 3.14
N VAL A 43 -14.13 -4.50 3.34
CA VAL A 43 -13.44 -5.38 2.40
C VAL A 43 -13.16 -6.69 3.11
N ARG A 44 -13.75 -7.77 2.60
CA ARG A 44 -13.52 -9.09 3.18
C ARG A 44 -12.16 -9.62 2.74
N LYS A 45 -11.59 -10.50 3.55
CA LYS A 45 -10.26 -11.03 3.29
C LYS A 45 -10.14 -11.62 1.90
N ASP A 46 -11.13 -12.37 1.46
CA ASP A 46 -11.07 -13.04 0.16
C ASP A 46 -11.38 -12.13 -1.00
N SER A 47 -11.72 -10.87 -0.74
CA SER A 47 -12.04 -9.89 -1.77
C SER A 47 -11.00 -8.79 -1.88
N ARG A 48 -9.85 -8.96 -1.25
CA ARG A 48 -8.78 -7.96 -1.32
C ARG A 48 -8.26 -7.84 -2.73
N ARG A 49 -7.85 -6.60 -3.10
CA ARG A 49 -7.32 -6.35 -4.40
C ARG A 49 -5.84 -6.31 -4.37
N PRO A 50 -5.15 -7.10 -5.17
CA PRO A 50 -3.70 -6.93 -5.32
C PRO A 50 -3.41 -5.64 -6.05
N ILE A 51 -2.41 -4.92 -5.60
CA ILE A 51 -1.95 -3.69 -6.24
C ILE A 51 -0.44 -3.68 -6.26
N GLY A 52 0.11 -2.80 -7.11
CA GLY A 52 1.54 -2.68 -7.22
C GLY A 52 2.15 -3.82 -7.99
N SER A 53 3.47 -3.85 -8.02
CA SER A 53 4.18 -4.88 -8.75
C SER A 53 4.98 -5.72 -7.77
N ARG A 54 5.41 -6.88 -8.24
CA ARG A 54 6.23 -7.75 -7.42
C ARG A 54 7.70 -7.56 -7.66
N GLU A 55 8.06 -6.47 -8.31
CA GLU A 55 9.43 -6.30 -8.75
C GLU A 55 10.44 -6.44 -7.66
N ALA A 56 10.21 -5.97 -6.51
CA ALA A 56 11.16 -6.06 -5.42
C ALA A 56 10.83 -7.19 -4.43
N GLY A 57 10.00 -8.14 -4.85
CA GLY A 57 9.55 -9.19 -3.95
C GLY A 57 8.47 -8.73 -3.01
N LEU A 58 7.82 -7.61 -3.34
CA LEU A 58 6.76 -7.05 -2.52
C LEU A 58 5.41 -7.35 -3.15
N VAL A 59 4.52 -7.93 -2.37
CA VAL A 59 3.16 -8.21 -2.80
C VAL A 59 2.24 -7.40 -1.91
N GLU A 60 1.45 -6.52 -2.52
CA GLU A 60 0.58 -5.63 -1.77
C GLU A 60 -0.88 -5.86 -2.10
N GLU A 61 -1.71 -5.80 -1.09
CA GLU A 61 -3.16 -5.87 -1.23
C GLU A 61 -3.76 -4.64 -0.57
N LEU A 62 -4.73 -4.06 -1.24
CA LEU A 62 -5.41 -2.88 -0.72
C LEU A 62 -6.43 -3.32 0.31
N LEU A 63 -6.36 -2.72 1.49
CA LEU A 63 -7.31 -2.98 2.57
C LEU A 63 -8.36 -1.90 2.69
N SER A 64 -8.05 -0.68 2.24
CA SER A 64 -8.99 0.43 2.33
C SER A 64 -10.22 0.14 1.48
N PRO A 65 -11.43 0.21 2.07
CA PRO A 65 -12.65 -0.01 1.29
C PRO A 65 -12.89 1.05 0.23
N ASP A 66 -12.37 2.26 0.44
CA ASP A 66 -12.61 3.36 -0.50
C ASP A 66 -11.36 4.22 -0.58
N LEU A 67 -10.80 4.35 -1.76
CA LEU A 67 -9.59 5.15 -1.99
C LEU A 67 -9.87 6.64 -2.15
N THR A 68 -11.10 7.09 -1.96
CA THR A 68 -11.37 8.52 -1.94
C THR A 68 -11.01 9.17 -0.60
N ASP A 69 -10.63 8.36 0.39
CA ASP A 69 -10.17 8.87 1.69
C ASP A 69 -8.79 9.50 1.57
N ASP A 70 -8.39 10.21 2.62
CA ASP A 70 -7.11 10.93 2.64
C ASP A 70 -5.93 10.02 2.98
N PHE A 71 -6.15 8.74 3.10
CA PHE A 71 -5.11 7.77 3.38
C PHE A 71 -5.47 6.46 2.69
N GLU A 72 -4.50 5.56 2.62
CA GLU A 72 -4.77 4.20 2.18
C GLU A 72 -4.08 3.22 3.11
N MET A 73 -4.68 2.05 3.27
CA MET A 73 -4.16 1.00 4.13
C MET A 73 -3.90 -0.23 3.27
N LEU A 74 -2.70 -0.78 3.43
CA LEU A 74 -2.22 -1.89 2.62
C LEU A 74 -1.81 -3.05 3.51
N HIS A 75 -2.01 -4.26 3.01
CA HIS A 75 -1.38 -5.45 3.57
C HIS A 75 -0.21 -5.78 2.66
N SER A 76 0.99 -5.65 3.17
CA SER A 76 2.21 -5.83 2.39
C SER A 76 2.92 -7.10 2.82
N THR A 77 3.28 -7.93 1.85
CA THR A 77 4.05 -9.15 2.11
C THR A 77 5.40 -8.99 1.43
N PHE A 78 6.46 -9.07 2.22
CA PHE A 78 7.82 -8.98 1.72
C PHE A 78 8.38 -10.39 1.66
N GLU A 79 8.61 -10.88 0.45
CA GLU A 79 9.13 -12.23 0.25
C GLU A 79 10.55 -12.34 0.79
N PRO A 80 11.02 -13.56 1.10
CA PRO A 80 12.40 -13.73 1.53
C PRO A 80 13.37 -13.11 0.52
N GLY A 81 14.29 -12.31 1.01
CA GLY A 81 15.28 -11.64 0.16
C GLY A 81 14.78 -10.43 -0.59
N ALA A 82 13.51 -10.08 -0.46
CA ALA A 82 12.98 -8.88 -1.11
C ALA A 82 13.68 -7.64 -0.56
N LYS A 83 13.98 -6.70 -1.45
CA LYS A 83 14.60 -5.45 -1.00
C LYS A 83 14.29 -4.32 -1.95
N LEU A 84 14.29 -3.13 -1.38
CA LEU A 84 14.17 -1.88 -2.11
C LEU A 84 15.52 -1.19 -2.07
N TYR A 85 16.10 -0.94 -3.23
CA TYR A 85 17.39 -0.25 -3.33
C TYR A 85 17.48 0.42 -4.70
N PRO A 86 17.90 1.67 -4.79
CA PRO A 86 18.34 2.54 -3.69
C PRO A 86 17.17 3.07 -2.86
N ALA A 87 17.50 3.79 -1.79
CA ALA A 87 16.49 4.42 -0.95
C ALA A 87 15.66 5.42 -1.75
N VAL A 88 14.40 5.52 -1.38
CA VAL A 88 13.46 6.45 -2.03
C VAL A 88 12.87 7.37 -0.98
N SER A 89 12.33 8.51 -1.43
CA SER A 89 11.55 9.36 -0.54
C SER A 89 10.28 9.76 -1.26
N ARG A 90 9.23 9.98 -0.48
CA ARG A 90 7.93 10.37 -1.01
C ARG A 90 7.37 11.49 -0.15
N PRO A 91 6.59 12.40 -0.74
CA PRO A 91 5.99 13.49 0.03
C PRO A 91 4.76 12.97 0.79
N THR A 92 4.96 11.95 1.60
CA THR A 92 3.88 11.28 2.33
C THR A 92 4.26 11.13 3.78
N GLN A 93 3.25 10.78 4.57
CA GLN A 93 3.44 10.34 5.94
C GLN A 93 2.95 8.91 6.00
N GLU A 94 3.79 8.01 6.48
CA GLU A 94 3.51 6.59 6.44
C GLU A 94 3.76 5.98 7.81
N VAL A 95 2.94 5.02 8.17
CA VAL A 95 3.16 4.24 9.39
C VAL A 95 2.95 2.78 9.05
N GLY A 96 3.62 1.91 9.76
CA GLY A 96 3.48 0.48 9.55
C GLY A 96 3.53 -0.29 10.84
N TYR A 97 3.02 -1.52 10.77
CA TYR A 97 2.96 -2.43 11.91
C TYR A 97 3.30 -3.83 11.43
N ILE A 98 4.28 -4.45 12.05
CA ILE A 98 4.73 -5.78 11.65
C ILE A 98 3.79 -6.83 12.22
N LEU A 99 3.16 -7.60 11.34
CA LEU A 99 2.28 -8.69 11.75
C LEU A 99 3.05 -9.97 11.99
N SER A 100 3.97 -10.30 11.09
CA SER A 100 4.73 -11.54 11.19
C SER A 100 6.02 -11.39 10.41
N GLY A 101 7.03 -12.19 10.74
CA GLY A 101 8.31 -12.12 10.09
C GLY A 101 9.15 -10.98 10.61
N GLN A 102 10.21 -10.66 9.90
CA GLN A 102 11.12 -9.57 10.26
C GLN A 102 11.42 -8.73 9.04
N LEU A 103 11.60 -7.44 9.25
CA LEU A 103 11.93 -6.52 8.17
C LEU A 103 13.04 -5.60 8.64
N LYS A 104 14.07 -5.46 7.83
CA LYS A 104 15.08 -4.44 8.07
C LYS A 104 14.66 -3.19 7.35
N LEU A 105 14.64 -2.07 8.06
CA LEU A 105 14.17 -0.80 7.52
C LEU A 105 15.22 0.26 7.81
N TRP A 106 15.62 0.98 6.76
CA TRP A 106 16.50 2.13 6.87
C TRP A 106 15.65 3.37 6.70
N ILE A 107 15.75 4.29 7.64
CA ILE A 107 15.06 5.57 7.59
C ILE A 107 16.11 6.65 7.84
N GLY A 108 16.37 7.46 6.81
CA GLY A 108 17.46 8.42 6.88
C GLY A 108 18.78 7.67 7.09
N ASP A 109 19.52 8.08 8.10
CA ASP A 109 20.82 7.48 8.39
C ASP A 109 20.76 6.33 9.39
N ALA A 110 19.58 5.98 9.87
CA ALA A 110 19.42 4.93 10.87
C ALA A 110 18.83 3.67 10.26
N ASP A 111 19.12 2.53 10.87
CA ASP A 111 18.55 1.29 10.45
C ASP A 111 17.99 0.53 11.64
N TYR A 112 16.96 -0.26 11.37
CA TYR A 112 16.21 -0.98 12.40
C TYR A 112 15.86 -2.35 11.89
N LEU A 113 16.01 -3.36 12.74
CA LEU A 113 15.48 -4.69 12.47
C LEU A 113 14.17 -4.81 13.25
N LEU A 114 13.07 -4.88 12.51
CA LEU A 114 11.74 -4.86 13.11
C LEU A 114 11.19 -6.28 13.21
N ALA A 115 10.49 -6.54 14.28
CA ALA A 115 9.91 -7.84 14.60
C ALA A 115 8.40 -7.70 14.82
N PRO A 116 7.65 -8.81 14.88
CA PRO A 116 6.21 -8.71 15.06
C PRO A 116 5.85 -7.87 16.28
N GLY A 117 4.87 -6.98 16.09
CA GLY A 117 4.45 -6.07 17.13
C GLY A 117 5.13 -4.71 17.08
N ASP A 118 6.20 -4.58 16.32
CA ASP A 118 6.88 -3.30 16.19
C ASP A 118 6.17 -2.43 15.16
N SER A 119 6.23 -1.11 15.38
CA SER A 119 5.68 -0.16 14.41
C SER A 119 6.76 0.85 14.04
N PHE A 120 6.51 1.55 12.92
CA PHE A 120 7.46 2.55 12.43
C PHE A 120 6.71 3.70 11.78
N ARG A 121 7.42 4.80 11.56
CA ARG A 121 6.87 5.98 10.91
C ARG A 121 7.91 6.56 9.98
N ILE A 122 7.47 6.95 8.79
CA ILE A 122 8.29 7.62 7.78
C ILE A 122 7.56 8.89 7.39
N LYS A 123 8.23 10.04 7.41
CA LYS A 123 7.60 11.28 7.03
C LYS A 123 8.56 12.07 6.15
N GLY A 124 8.53 11.79 4.85
CA GLY A 124 9.39 12.46 3.88
C GLY A 124 10.83 12.03 3.94
N ASP A 125 11.19 11.10 4.80
CA ASP A 125 12.57 10.62 4.91
C ASP A 125 12.91 9.72 3.74
N PHE A 126 14.17 9.66 3.38
CA PHE A 126 14.63 8.60 2.50
C PHE A 126 14.55 7.29 3.26
N PHE A 127 14.05 6.25 2.61
CA PHE A 127 13.92 4.96 3.26
C PHE A 127 14.15 3.84 2.25
N ARG A 128 14.53 2.69 2.77
CA ARG A 128 14.55 1.44 2.02
C ARG A 128 14.34 0.29 2.98
N TRP A 129 14.03 -0.87 2.43
CA TRP A 129 13.73 -2.03 3.25
C TRP A 129 14.33 -3.28 2.62
N GLU A 130 14.46 -4.30 3.46
CA GLU A 130 14.92 -5.61 3.04
C GLU A 130 14.39 -6.67 3.99
N ASN A 131 13.95 -7.79 3.45
CA ASN A 131 13.64 -8.96 4.26
C ASN A 131 14.86 -9.85 4.26
N PRO A 132 15.68 -9.84 5.32
CA PRO A 132 16.92 -10.61 5.34
C PRO A 132 16.73 -12.07 5.77
N THR A 133 15.49 -12.51 5.91
CA THR A 133 15.21 -13.84 6.45
C THR A 133 14.72 -14.80 5.38
N HIS A 134 14.46 -16.03 5.77
CA HIS A 134 13.95 -17.05 4.87
C HIS A 134 12.43 -17.21 4.97
N LYS A 135 11.76 -16.29 5.68
CA LYS A 135 10.31 -16.32 5.85
C LYS A 135 9.72 -15.02 5.33
N PRO A 136 8.49 -15.05 4.83
CA PRO A 136 7.85 -13.79 4.41
C PRO A 136 7.60 -12.92 5.63
N CYS A 137 7.60 -11.61 5.40
CA CYS A 137 7.26 -10.63 6.42
C CYS A 137 5.97 -9.95 6.02
N GLN A 138 4.99 -9.91 6.91
CA GLN A 138 3.71 -9.27 6.66
C GLN A 138 3.58 -8.02 7.49
N VAL A 139 3.18 -6.94 6.84
CA VAL A 139 3.13 -5.60 7.43
C VAL A 139 1.83 -4.94 7.04
N ILE A 140 1.20 -4.25 8.00
CA ILE A 140 0.14 -3.32 7.67
C ILE A 140 0.79 -1.97 7.44
N TRP A 141 0.53 -1.34 6.30
CA TRP A 141 1.17 -0.09 5.91
C TRP A 141 0.10 0.93 5.58
N VAL A 142 0.17 2.09 6.22
CA VAL A 142 -0.79 3.17 6.00
C VAL A 142 -0.04 4.37 5.43
N ILE A 143 -0.56 4.93 4.36
CA ILE A 143 0.09 6.03 3.63
C ILE A 143 -0.91 7.17 3.47
N ALA A 144 -0.49 8.38 3.80
CA ALA A 144 -1.26 9.60 3.64
C ALA A 144 -0.38 10.71 3.05
N PRO A 145 -0.77 11.36 1.95
CA PRO A 145 -1.93 11.02 1.12
C PRO A 145 -1.69 9.75 0.34
N PRO A 146 -2.74 9.17 -0.20
CA PRO A 146 -2.61 7.91 -0.95
C PRO A 146 -1.70 8.07 -2.16
N VAL A 147 -0.91 7.03 -2.44
CA VAL A 147 -0.03 7.03 -3.62
C VAL A 147 -0.47 6.00 -4.65
N TYR A 148 -1.44 5.15 -4.33
CA TYR A 148 -1.96 4.17 -5.26
C TYR A 148 -3.35 4.53 -5.73
#